data_212991765035229da0e604968893d375
#
_entry.id   212991765035229da0e604968893d375
#
_cell.length_a   1.000
_cell.length_b   1.000
_cell.length_c   1.000
_cell.angle_alpha   90.00
_cell.angle_beta   90.00
_cell.angle_gamma   90.00
#
_symmetry.space_group_name_H-M   'P 1'
#
loop_
_entity.id
_entity.type
_entity.pdbx_description
1 polymer ?
#
loop_
_entity_poly.entity_id
_entity_poly.type
_entity_poly.pdbx_seq_one_letter_code
_entity_poly.pdbx_strand_id
1 'polypeptide(L)'
;MKKLADFIIEKRLLVLTIISLISLFFVYKVKDIEVYTKFADLLPPGHEYIKVHNKIRAQFGGANTVNMVLQVKEGDIFNPTTLQKVRDISDELYLIPGVDRFKILSIAVNLLFDMVSTSGAFDFVPLMFPEIPQTEEEIATLKERVYASVFYGGFVWFDNKKTLITVDFFEDEIDYSVVFKELRRIQDKYEDGNHILAINGEPMQLGYVDSYVWPVFRIMIISFIIMFLLFYYWYRSLRAAVIPFFAAFVSGLWGLGFMCFLGYNLDPLILVFPFLIASRAACHTVQVIKRYTEECLVVKESKSACKKVIESMFIPGFTAITTDAMGIILIALTPIPILQKITLS
;
A
#
# COMPACT_ATOMS: atom_id res chain seq x y z
N MET A 1 -42.05 17.11 -1.06
CA MET A 1 -41.36 16.79 -2.34
C MET A 1 -41.68 17.84 -3.40
N LYS A 2 -42.92 18.23 -3.70
CA LYS A 2 -43.27 19.21 -4.74
C LYS A 2 -42.51 20.55 -4.57
N LYS A 3 -42.55 21.14 -3.35
CA LYS A 3 -41.81 22.40 -3.08
C LYS A 3 -40.31 22.31 -3.33
N LEU A 4 -39.67 21.15 -3.04
CA LEU A 4 -38.25 20.90 -3.29
C LEU A 4 -37.99 20.80 -4.79
N ALA A 5 -38.80 20.07 -5.52
CA ALA A 5 -38.69 19.96 -6.98
C ALA A 5 -38.84 21.32 -7.67
N ASP A 6 -39.83 22.14 -7.24
CA ASP A 6 -40.02 23.50 -7.72
C ASP A 6 -38.79 24.37 -7.43
N PHE A 7 -38.26 24.35 -6.23
CA PHE A 7 -37.07 25.11 -5.83
C PHE A 7 -35.86 24.73 -6.70
N ILE A 8 -35.58 23.42 -6.87
CA ILE A 8 -34.43 22.94 -7.67
C ILE A 8 -34.54 23.41 -9.14
N ILE A 9 -35.74 23.31 -9.72
CA ILE A 9 -35.96 23.65 -11.12
C ILE A 9 -35.95 25.17 -11.34
N GLU A 10 -36.58 25.94 -10.48
CA GLU A 10 -36.65 27.39 -10.58
C GLU A 10 -35.30 28.05 -10.28
N LYS A 11 -34.60 27.56 -9.25
CA LYS A 11 -33.28 28.07 -8.83
C LYS A 11 -32.11 27.24 -9.37
N ARG A 12 -32.28 26.59 -10.52
CA ARG A 12 -31.28 25.68 -11.11
C ARG A 12 -29.87 26.28 -11.23
N LEU A 13 -29.74 27.56 -11.58
CA LEU A 13 -28.45 28.22 -11.67
C LEU A 13 -27.77 28.35 -10.30
N LEU A 14 -28.54 28.72 -9.27
CA LEU A 14 -28.05 28.77 -7.89
C LEU A 14 -27.57 27.40 -7.41
N VAL A 15 -28.35 26.32 -7.65
CA VAL A 15 -27.97 24.95 -7.28
C VAL A 15 -26.68 24.53 -8.01
N LEU A 16 -26.59 24.78 -9.31
CA LEU A 16 -25.39 24.49 -10.09
C LEU A 16 -24.16 25.28 -9.60
N THR A 17 -24.34 26.57 -9.25
CA THR A 17 -23.26 27.40 -8.71
C THR A 17 -22.75 26.84 -7.37
N ILE A 18 -23.65 26.42 -6.47
CA ILE A 18 -23.27 25.81 -5.19
C ILE A 18 -22.48 24.52 -5.43
N ILE A 19 -22.97 23.61 -6.28
CA ILE A 19 -22.29 22.37 -6.62
C ILE A 19 -20.90 22.66 -7.22
N SER A 20 -20.81 23.65 -8.12
CA SER A 20 -19.53 24.04 -8.74
C SER A 20 -18.54 24.59 -7.71
N LEU A 21 -18.98 25.42 -6.78
CA LEU A 21 -18.13 25.95 -5.71
C LEU A 21 -17.62 24.85 -4.78
N ILE A 22 -18.48 23.91 -4.38
CA ILE A 22 -18.08 22.75 -3.58
C ILE A 22 -17.08 21.88 -4.36
N SER A 23 -17.34 21.65 -5.65
CA SER A 23 -16.42 20.88 -6.50
C SER A 23 -15.05 21.55 -6.62
N LEU A 24 -15.00 22.88 -6.82
CA LEU A 24 -13.76 23.63 -6.85
C LEU A 24 -13.00 23.58 -5.52
N PHE A 25 -13.71 23.64 -4.40
CA PHE A 25 -13.11 23.47 -3.07
C PHE A 25 -12.44 22.12 -2.91
N PHE A 26 -13.12 21.01 -3.31
CA PHE A 26 -12.53 19.69 -3.21
C PHE A 26 -11.41 19.46 -4.23
N VAL A 27 -11.50 20.02 -5.44
CA VAL A 27 -10.38 20.01 -6.41
C VAL A 27 -9.14 20.70 -5.82
N TYR A 28 -9.35 21.83 -5.14
CA TYR A 28 -8.24 22.52 -4.47
C TYR A 28 -7.62 21.68 -3.36
N LYS A 29 -8.43 20.95 -2.60
CA LYS A 29 -7.96 20.06 -1.52
C LYS A 29 -7.23 18.80 -2.01
N VAL A 30 -7.51 18.32 -3.20
CA VAL A 30 -6.76 17.20 -3.82
C VAL A 30 -5.27 17.54 -4.03
N LYS A 31 -4.87 18.81 -4.02
CA LYS A 31 -3.44 19.16 -4.07
C LYS A 31 -2.66 18.69 -2.85
N ASP A 32 -3.34 18.58 -1.72
CA ASP A 32 -2.75 18.18 -0.44
C ASP A 32 -2.71 16.65 -0.30
N ILE A 33 -2.80 15.90 -1.42
CA ILE A 33 -2.83 14.45 -1.44
C ILE A 33 -1.47 13.88 -1.04
N GLU A 34 -1.47 13.11 0.02
CA GLU A 34 -0.31 12.32 0.45
C GLU A 34 -0.61 10.85 0.25
N VAL A 35 0.22 10.17 -0.56
CA VAL A 35 0.04 8.76 -0.88
C VAL A 35 1.18 7.96 -0.25
N TYR A 36 0.89 7.33 0.87
CA TYR A 36 1.81 6.42 1.56
C TYR A 36 1.04 5.49 2.48
N THR A 37 1.61 4.32 2.74
CA THR A 37 1.04 3.32 3.63
C THR A 37 1.70 3.38 5.00
N LYS A 38 0.88 3.35 6.08
CA LYS A 38 1.35 3.16 7.45
C LYS A 38 0.93 1.78 7.94
N PHE A 39 1.90 0.94 8.30
CA PHE A 39 1.62 -0.38 8.86
C PHE A 39 0.76 -0.31 10.13
N ALA A 40 0.99 0.70 10.96
CA ALA A 40 0.20 0.93 12.18
C ALA A 40 -1.30 1.09 11.93
N ASP A 41 -1.71 1.57 10.75
CA ASP A 41 -3.12 1.74 10.40
C ASP A 41 -3.86 0.39 10.17
N LEU A 42 -3.11 -0.68 9.95
CA LEU A 42 -3.65 -2.03 9.79
C LEU A 42 -3.95 -2.72 11.12
N LEU A 43 -3.44 -2.19 12.23
CA LEU A 43 -3.48 -2.83 13.54
C LEU A 43 -4.43 -2.10 14.51
N PRO A 44 -5.22 -2.81 15.34
CA PRO A 44 -6.08 -2.20 16.32
C PRO A 44 -5.26 -1.61 17.48
N PRO A 45 -5.15 -0.28 17.62
CA PRO A 45 -4.25 0.35 18.59
C PRO A 45 -4.65 0.10 20.05
N GLY A 46 -5.91 -0.26 20.29
CA GLY A 46 -6.43 -0.59 21.62
C GLY A 46 -6.08 -1.98 22.12
N HIS A 47 -5.63 -2.89 21.27
CA HIS A 47 -5.31 -4.27 21.62
C HIS A 47 -4.05 -4.33 22.50
N GLU A 48 -4.07 -5.13 23.58
CA GLU A 48 -2.96 -5.21 24.54
C GLU A 48 -1.63 -5.60 23.88
N TYR A 49 -1.66 -6.59 22.99
CA TYR A 49 -0.48 -6.99 22.23
C TYR A 49 0.11 -5.81 21.43
N ILE A 50 -0.72 -4.99 20.78
CA ILE A 50 -0.26 -3.85 19.99
C ILE A 50 0.32 -2.75 20.88
N LYS A 51 -0.26 -2.50 22.06
CA LYS A 51 0.31 -1.57 23.04
C LYS A 51 1.70 -2.01 23.51
N VAL A 52 1.87 -3.31 23.81
CA VAL A 52 3.17 -3.87 24.20
C VAL A 52 4.15 -3.81 23.03
N HIS A 53 3.73 -4.20 21.83
CA HIS A 53 4.54 -4.12 20.61
C HIS A 53 5.05 -2.70 20.38
N ASN A 54 4.16 -1.70 20.39
CA ASN A 54 4.53 -0.30 20.19
C ASN A 54 5.48 0.22 21.28
N LYS A 55 5.31 -0.22 22.53
CA LYS A 55 6.22 0.13 23.63
C LYS A 55 7.61 -0.47 23.42
N ILE A 56 7.70 -1.74 23.02
CA ILE A 56 8.98 -2.41 22.71
C ILE A 56 9.63 -1.74 21.51
N ARG A 57 8.87 -1.50 20.44
CA ARG A 57 9.34 -0.81 19.24
C ARG A 57 9.96 0.56 19.57
N ALA A 58 9.29 1.37 20.39
CA ALA A 58 9.80 2.69 20.79
C ALA A 58 11.07 2.65 21.64
N GLN A 59 11.29 1.56 22.38
CA GLN A 59 12.46 1.44 23.27
C GLN A 59 13.66 0.73 22.63
N PHE A 60 13.40 -0.26 21.79
CA PHE A 60 14.43 -1.17 21.25
C PHE A 60 14.58 -1.09 19.74
N GLY A 61 13.70 -0.40 19.03
CA GLY A 61 13.64 -0.43 17.57
C GLY A 61 13.16 -1.79 17.06
N GLY A 62 13.64 -2.20 15.87
CA GLY A 62 13.45 -3.55 15.34
C GLY A 62 12.15 -3.77 14.53
N ALA A 63 11.36 -2.73 14.29
CA ALA A 63 10.20 -2.85 13.39
C ALA A 63 10.59 -2.74 11.91
N ASN A 64 11.67 -2.02 11.64
CA ASN A 64 12.17 -1.82 10.29
C ASN A 64 13.30 -2.80 9.93
N THR A 65 13.28 -4.00 10.53
CA THR A 65 14.25 -5.06 10.20
C THR A 65 13.91 -5.67 8.85
N VAL A 66 14.92 -5.77 8.00
CA VAL A 66 14.85 -6.50 6.73
C VAL A 66 15.68 -7.75 6.84
N ASN A 67 15.06 -8.89 6.53
CA ASN A 67 15.69 -10.20 6.48
C ASN A 67 15.87 -10.60 5.02
N MET A 68 17.11 -10.90 4.64
CA MET A 68 17.48 -11.33 3.31
C MET A 68 18.06 -12.75 3.40
N VAL A 69 17.49 -13.68 2.64
CA VAL A 69 17.95 -15.06 2.60
C VAL A 69 18.54 -15.35 1.22
N LEU A 70 19.86 -15.53 1.19
CA LEU A 70 20.52 -16.00 -0.01
C LEU A 70 20.49 -17.53 -0.02
N GLN A 71 19.82 -18.10 -1.03
CA GLN A 71 19.67 -19.53 -1.21
C GLN A 71 20.41 -20.00 -2.48
N VAL A 72 21.14 -21.10 -2.36
CA VAL A 72 21.79 -21.80 -3.46
C VAL A 72 20.91 -22.97 -3.90
N LYS A 73 20.66 -23.11 -5.21
CA LYS A 73 19.86 -24.22 -5.77
C LYS A 73 20.67 -25.50 -5.83
N GLU A 74 21.90 -25.41 -6.33
CA GLU A 74 22.81 -26.54 -6.49
C GLU A 74 24.08 -26.29 -5.68
N GLY A 75 24.52 -27.30 -4.91
CA GLY A 75 25.64 -27.23 -3.99
C GLY A 75 25.27 -26.70 -2.61
N ASP A 76 26.21 -26.09 -1.93
CA ASP A 76 26.05 -25.43 -0.63
C ASP A 76 26.58 -23.99 -0.65
N ILE A 77 26.36 -23.22 0.44
CA ILE A 77 26.81 -21.82 0.54
C ILE A 77 28.33 -21.69 0.76
N PHE A 78 29.00 -22.77 1.14
CA PHE A 78 30.42 -22.80 1.45
C PHE A 78 31.27 -22.93 0.17
N ASN A 79 31.16 -21.94 -0.69
CA ASN A 79 31.98 -21.79 -1.89
C ASN A 79 32.36 -20.31 -2.07
N PRO A 80 33.51 -19.99 -2.67
CA PRO A 80 34.00 -18.62 -2.77
C PRO A 80 33.01 -17.67 -3.43
N THR A 81 32.30 -18.11 -4.46
CA THR A 81 31.35 -17.27 -5.21
C THR A 81 30.16 -16.84 -4.35
N THR A 82 29.57 -17.78 -3.60
CA THR A 82 28.44 -17.48 -2.71
C THR A 82 28.87 -16.63 -1.51
N LEU A 83 30.03 -16.96 -0.90
CA LEU A 83 30.58 -16.21 0.21
C LEU A 83 30.93 -14.77 -0.20
N GLN A 84 31.46 -14.57 -1.41
CA GLN A 84 31.68 -13.25 -1.98
C GLN A 84 30.38 -12.47 -2.13
N LYS A 85 29.29 -13.11 -2.63
CA LYS A 85 27.98 -12.46 -2.74
C LYS A 85 27.43 -12.05 -1.37
N VAL A 86 27.56 -12.88 -0.34
CA VAL A 86 27.14 -12.52 1.03
C VAL A 86 27.87 -11.28 1.51
N ARG A 87 29.17 -11.18 1.22
CA ARG A 87 29.99 -10.02 1.55
C ARG A 87 29.55 -8.78 0.81
N ASP A 88 29.45 -8.89 -0.51
CA ASP A 88 29.09 -7.77 -1.38
C ASP A 88 27.69 -7.22 -1.03
N ILE A 89 26.71 -8.11 -0.77
CA ILE A 89 25.37 -7.71 -0.31
C ILE A 89 25.48 -6.95 1.02
N SER A 90 26.25 -7.49 1.98
CA SER A 90 26.43 -6.85 3.28
C SER A 90 27.08 -5.47 3.13
N ASP A 91 28.10 -5.32 2.28
CA ASP A 91 28.77 -4.06 2.04
C ASP A 91 27.87 -3.04 1.32
N GLU A 92 27.00 -3.46 0.39
CA GLU A 92 26.03 -2.57 -0.25
C GLU A 92 24.95 -2.09 0.72
N LEU A 93 24.56 -2.91 1.70
CA LEU A 93 23.58 -2.49 2.70
C LEU A 93 24.07 -1.31 3.56
N TYR A 94 25.39 -1.20 3.82
CA TYR A 94 25.98 -0.04 4.52
C TYR A 94 25.78 1.30 3.80
N LEU A 95 25.52 1.27 2.50
CA LEU A 95 25.37 2.45 1.65
C LEU A 95 23.92 2.94 1.57
N ILE A 96 22.95 2.15 2.02
CA ILE A 96 21.53 2.53 1.95
C ILE A 96 21.25 3.61 3.02
N PRO A 97 20.60 4.72 2.66
CA PRO A 97 20.22 5.76 3.61
C PRO A 97 19.29 5.23 4.72
N GLY A 98 19.50 5.66 5.95
CA GLY A 98 18.69 5.26 7.11
C GLY A 98 19.05 3.91 7.70
N VAL A 99 20.09 3.23 7.21
CA VAL A 99 20.56 1.95 7.76
C VAL A 99 21.27 2.15 9.10
N ASP A 100 20.89 1.37 10.10
CA ASP A 100 21.68 1.20 11.34
C ASP A 100 22.86 0.25 11.06
N ARG A 101 24.00 0.85 10.80
CA ARG A 101 25.25 0.13 10.44
C ARG A 101 25.73 -0.85 11.51
N PHE A 102 25.33 -0.66 12.76
CA PHE A 102 25.68 -1.54 13.88
C PHE A 102 24.75 -2.75 14.00
N LYS A 103 23.69 -2.80 13.19
CA LYS A 103 22.72 -3.89 13.18
C LYS A 103 22.65 -4.61 11.83
N ILE A 104 23.70 -4.53 11.03
CA ILE A 104 23.86 -5.41 9.88
C ILE A 104 24.52 -6.70 10.35
N LEU A 105 23.82 -7.82 10.26
CA LEU A 105 24.30 -9.13 10.71
C LEU A 105 24.32 -10.10 9.53
N SER A 106 25.45 -10.67 9.25
CA SER A 106 25.68 -11.78 8.32
C SER A 106 26.95 -12.51 8.70
N ILE A 107 27.16 -13.69 8.17
CA ILE A 107 28.41 -14.45 8.38
C ILE A 107 29.64 -13.69 7.85
N ALA A 108 29.45 -12.69 6.99
CA ALA A 108 30.51 -11.91 6.35
C ALA A 108 30.91 -10.62 7.12
N VAL A 109 30.20 -10.28 8.18
CA VAL A 109 30.48 -9.08 8.98
C VAL A 109 31.17 -9.44 10.30
N ASN A 110 31.83 -8.46 10.90
CA ASN A 110 32.58 -8.64 12.14
C ASN A 110 31.71 -8.77 13.41
N LEU A 111 30.40 -8.59 13.28
CA LEU A 111 29.46 -8.69 14.41
C LEU A 111 29.09 -10.13 14.77
N LEU A 112 29.26 -11.07 13.86
CA LEU A 112 29.11 -12.50 14.12
C LEU A 112 30.50 -13.10 14.37
N PHE A 113 30.81 -13.40 15.63
CA PHE A 113 32.08 -13.92 16.07
C PHE A 113 31.94 -15.24 16.82
N ASP A 114 32.97 -16.05 16.71
CA ASP A 114 33.16 -17.27 17.50
C ASP A 114 34.02 -16.96 18.72
N MET A 115 33.74 -17.62 19.85
CA MET A 115 34.58 -17.55 21.04
C MET A 115 35.59 -18.67 21.05
N VAL A 116 36.83 -18.34 20.78
CA VAL A 116 37.94 -19.30 20.85
C VAL A 116 38.65 -19.18 22.21
N SER A 117 38.69 -20.32 22.93
CA SER A 117 39.42 -20.37 24.20
C SER A 117 40.91 -20.49 23.96
N THR A 118 41.66 -19.50 24.35
CA THR A 118 43.14 -19.53 24.41
C THR A 118 43.65 -19.68 25.82
N SER A 119 44.94 -19.92 26.03
CA SER A 119 45.55 -20.17 27.32
C SER A 119 45.33 -19.01 28.31
N GLY A 120 44.13 -18.94 28.92
CA GLY A 120 43.78 -17.96 29.94
C GLY A 120 42.95 -16.75 29.50
N ALA A 121 42.49 -16.74 28.23
CA ALA A 121 41.62 -15.69 27.68
C ALA A 121 40.60 -16.27 26.69
N PHE A 122 39.55 -15.49 26.41
CA PHE A 122 38.62 -15.76 25.32
C PHE A 122 38.89 -14.73 24.21
N ASP A 123 39.18 -15.22 23.02
CA ASP A 123 39.32 -14.37 21.82
C ASP A 123 38.04 -14.41 20.99
N PHE A 124 37.56 -13.22 20.60
CA PHE A 124 36.40 -13.06 19.75
C PHE A 124 36.88 -12.97 18.29
N VAL A 125 36.71 -14.05 17.55
CA VAL A 125 37.17 -14.14 16.16
C VAL A 125 35.96 -14.09 15.24
N PRO A 126 35.83 -13.05 14.35
CA PRO A 126 34.74 -12.99 13.37
C PRO A 126 34.71 -14.26 12.51
N LEU A 127 33.52 -14.73 12.10
CA LEU A 127 33.39 -15.97 11.36
C LEU A 127 34.15 -15.92 10.02
N MET A 128 33.93 -14.91 9.20
CA MET A 128 34.52 -14.78 7.88
C MET A 128 35.31 -13.47 7.65
N PHE A 129 35.10 -12.47 8.50
CA PHE A 129 35.74 -11.16 8.36
C PHE A 129 37.22 -11.20 8.83
N PRO A 130 38.19 -10.45 8.22
CA PRO A 130 38.00 -9.57 7.07
C PRO A 130 38.12 -10.27 5.70
N GLU A 131 38.71 -11.45 5.67
CA GLU A 131 39.05 -12.16 4.42
C GLU A 131 37.98 -13.20 4.07
N ILE A 132 37.76 -13.37 2.77
CA ILE A 132 36.82 -14.37 2.26
C ILE A 132 37.66 -15.62 1.93
N PRO A 133 37.26 -16.80 2.49
CA PRO A 133 37.94 -18.05 2.19
C PRO A 133 38.00 -18.36 0.69
N GLN A 134 39.20 -18.64 0.18
CA GLN A 134 39.44 -18.94 -1.24
C GLN A 134 39.86 -20.39 -1.44
N THR A 135 40.55 -20.98 -0.47
CA THR A 135 41.05 -22.35 -0.54
C THR A 135 40.07 -23.34 0.09
N GLU A 136 40.15 -24.60 -0.32
CA GLU A 136 39.33 -25.67 0.26
C GLU A 136 39.53 -25.83 1.78
N GLU A 137 40.80 -25.65 2.24
CA GLU A 137 41.14 -25.71 3.67
C GLU A 137 40.51 -24.57 4.48
N GLU A 138 40.55 -23.35 3.95
CA GLU A 138 39.92 -22.18 4.59
C GLU A 138 38.41 -22.32 4.66
N ILE A 139 37.79 -22.85 3.58
CA ILE A 139 36.35 -23.13 3.52
C ILE A 139 35.98 -24.21 4.52
N ALA A 140 36.76 -25.29 4.63
CA ALA A 140 36.55 -26.36 5.62
C ALA A 140 36.64 -25.80 7.05
N THR A 141 37.63 -24.97 7.32
CA THR A 141 37.80 -24.30 8.61
C THR A 141 36.62 -23.37 8.94
N LEU A 142 36.16 -22.55 7.97
CA LEU A 142 34.96 -21.74 8.14
C LEU A 142 33.73 -22.60 8.47
N LYS A 143 33.55 -23.71 7.74
CA LYS A 143 32.43 -24.65 7.91
C LYS A 143 32.42 -25.28 9.30
N GLU A 144 33.55 -25.72 9.80
CA GLU A 144 33.69 -26.26 11.15
C GLU A 144 33.36 -25.19 12.21
N ARG A 145 33.86 -23.98 12.05
CA ARG A 145 33.56 -22.86 12.97
C ARG A 145 32.09 -22.49 12.97
N VAL A 146 31.46 -22.43 11.80
CA VAL A 146 30.02 -22.16 11.70
C VAL A 146 29.22 -23.26 12.40
N TYR A 147 29.57 -24.55 12.21
CA TYR A 147 28.89 -25.67 12.84
C TYR A 147 29.04 -25.69 14.38
N ALA A 148 30.19 -25.24 14.89
CA ALA A 148 30.44 -25.11 16.33
C ALA A 148 29.75 -23.90 16.95
N SER A 149 29.38 -22.91 16.13
CA SER A 149 28.84 -21.64 16.60
C SER A 149 27.33 -21.72 16.90
N VAL A 150 26.83 -20.77 17.70
CA VAL A 150 25.39 -20.58 17.99
C VAL A 150 24.61 -20.09 16.76
N PHE A 151 25.29 -19.70 15.71
CA PHE A 151 24.70 -19.18 14.47
C PHE A 151 24.26 -20.25 13.49
N TYR A 152 24.68 -21.51 13.71
CA TYR A 152 24.22 -22.65 12.90
C TYR A 152 22.76 -22.97 13.22
N GLY A 153 21.94 -23.08 12.20
CA GLY A 153 20.48 -23.20 12.30
C GLY A 153 19.73 -21.86 12.31
N GLY A 154 20.43 -20.73 12.58
CA GLY A 154 19.88 -19.38 12.56
C GLY A 154 20.35 -18.57 11.35
N PHE A 155 21.65 -18.30 11.26
CA PHE A 155 22.24 -17.57 10.12
C PHE A 155 22.66 -18.48 8.97
N VAL A 156 22.97 -19.72 9.22
CA VAL A 156 23.20 -20.77 8.22
C VAL A 156 22.23 -21.91 8.50
N TRP A 157 21.42 -22.27 7.52
CA TRP A 157 20.47 -23.37 7.67
C TRP A 157 21.15 -24.73 7.72
N PHE A 158 20.49 -25.71 8.36
CA PHE A 158 20.99 -27.07 8.52
C PHE A 158 21.23 -27.83 7.20
N ASP A 159 20.58 -27.40 6.11
CA ASP A 159 20.80 -27.92 4.77
C ASP A 159 22.03 -27.33 4.07
N ASN A 160 22.70 -26.36 4.69
CA ASN A 160 23.82 -25.58 4.17
C ASN A 160 23.54 -24.85 2.83
N LYS A 161 22.26 -24.74 2.46
CA LYS A 161 21.87 -24.09 1.18
C LYS A 161 21.43 -22.65 1.33
N LYS A 162 21.29 -22.17 2.57
CA LYS A 162 20.75 -20.84 2.84
C LYS A 162 21.56 -20.13 3.90
N THR A 163 21.73 -18.84 3.69
CA THR A 163 22.32 -17.94 4.69
C THR A 163 21.47 -16.70 4.86
N LEU A 164 21.35 -16.23 6.10
CA LEU A 164 20.59 -15.06 6.48
C LEU A 164 21.50 -13.83 6.57
N ILE A 165 21.03 -12.74 6.02
CA ILE A 165 21.57 -11.40 6.18
C ILE A 165 20.44 -10.56 6.78
N THR A 166 20.67 -9.88 7.90
CA THR A 166 19.68 -8.99 8.50
C THR A 166 20.21 -7.58 8.54
N VAL A 167 19.33 -6.60 8.36
CA VAL A 167 19.65 -5.19 8.46
C VAL A 167 18.50 -4.45 9.11
N ASP A 168 18.82 -3.52 10.01
CA ASP A 168 17.84 -2.66 10.68
C ASP A 168 17.95 -1.24 10.17
N PHE A 169 16.84 -0.50 10.18
CA PHE A 169 16.77 0.89 9.75
C PHE A 169 16.30 1.77 10.90
N PHE A 170 16.85 2.99 10.99
CA PHE A 170 16.39 3.99 11.93
C PHE A 170 14.97 4.45 11.60
N GLU A 171 14.08 4.45 12.60
CA GLU A 171 12.65 4.70 12.40
C GLU A 171 12.35 6.12 11.89
N ASP A 172 13.14 7.10 12.34
CA ASP A 172 12.96 8.51 12.01
C ASP A 172 13.65 8.93 10.68
N GLU A 173 14.51 8.07 10.12
CA GLU A 173 15.32 8.38 8.93
C GLU A 173 14.95 7.55 7.70
N ILE A 174 14.05 6.57 7.84
CA ILE A 174 13.71 5.64 6.76
C ILE A 174 12.78 6.28 5.73
N ASP A 175 13.22 6.29 4.47
CA ASP A 175 12.36 6.50 3.31
C ASP A 175 12.07 5.15 2.65
N TYR A 176 10.87 4.62 2.90
CA TYR A 176 10.45 3.30 2.40
C TYR A 176 10.53 3.17 0.88
N SER A 177 10.32 4.25 0.13
CA SER A 177 10.38 4.25 -1.34
C SER A 177 11.83 4.12 -1.83
N VAL A 178 12.77 4.79 -1.17
CA VAL A 178 14.20 4.71 -1.50
C VAL A 178 14.74 3.35 -1.10
N VAL A 179 14.46 2.92 0.14
CA VAL A 179 14.91 1.62 0.66
C VAL A 179 14.38 0.46 -0.20
N PHE A 180 13.12 0.49 -0.59
CA PHE A 180 12.54 -0.53 -1.46
C PHE A 180 13.26 -0.63 -2.81
N LYS A 181 13.55 0.51 -3.44
CA LYS A 181 14.27 0.55 -4.73
C LYS A 181 15.67 -0.03 -4.61
N GLU A 182 16.39 0.32 -3.54
CA GLU A 182 17.75 -0.19 -3.32
C GLU A 182 17.74 -1.69 -3.00
N LEU A 183 16.81 -2.16 -2.15
CA LEU A 183 16.69 -3.59 -1.87
C LEU A 183 16.32 -4.40 -3.12
N ARG A 184 15.43 -3.88 -3.97
CA ARG A 184 15.11 -4.50 -5.28
C ARG A 184 16.31 -4.50 -6.21
N ARG A 185 17.08 -3.42 -6.26
CA ARG A 185 18.33 -3.34 -7.05
C ARG A 185 19.34 -4.42 -6.59
N ILE A 186 19.52 -4.58 -5.28
CA ILE A 186 20.38 -5.61 -4.70
C ILE A 186 19.82 -7.01 -5.08
N GLN A 187 18.53 -7.24 -4.94
CA GLN A 187 17.92 -8.50 -5.31
C GLN A 187 18.18 -8.84 -6.76
N ASP A 188 17.85 -7.93 -7.69
CA ASP A 188 18.03 -8.14 -9.13
C ASP A 188 19.50 -8.33 -9.53
N LYS A 189 20.45 -7.70 -8.79
CA LYS A 189 21.89 -7.80 -9.05
C LYS A 189 22.47 -9.15 -8.63
N TYR A 190 22.03 -9.72 -7.50
CA TYR A 190 22.63 -10.92 -6.90
C TYR A 190 21.85 -12.21 -7.17
N GLU A 191 20.62 -12.12 -7.66
CA GLU A 191 19.92 -13.28 -8.21
C GLU A 191 20.53 -13.71 -9.54
N ASP A 192 20.73 -15.02 -9.69
CA ASP A 192 21.20 -15.62 -10.94
C ASP A 192 20.62 -17.04 -11.12
N GLY A 193 21.18 -17.80 -12.07
CA GLY A 193 20.75 -19.16 -12.35
C GLY A 193 20.80 -20.08 -11.13
N ASN A 194 21.78 -19.89 -10.24
CA ASN A 194 22.01 -20.74 -9.05
C ASN A 194 21.62 -20.07 -7.72
N HIS A 195 21.49 -18.74 -7.67
CA HIS A 195 21.21 -18.02 -6.44
C HIS A 195 19.82 -17.38 -6.48
N ILE A 196 19.06 -17.53 -5.39
CA ILE A 196 17.80 -16.81 -5.14
C ILE A 196 18.01 -15.92 -3.91
N LEU A 197 17.65 -14.65 -4.00
CA LEU A 197 17.70 -13.71 -2.89
C LEU A 197 16.29 -13.32 -2.46
N ALA A 198 15.76 -14.00 -1.45
CA ALA A 198 14.47 -13.67 -0.87
C ALA A 198 14.61 -12.56 0.17
N ILE A 199 13.83 -11.49 0.03
CA ILE A 199 13.85 -10.34 0.94
C ILE A 199 12.50 -10.17 1.60
N ASN A 200 12.48 -10.04 2.93
CA ASN A 200 11.28 -9.80 3.72
C ASN A 200 11.55 -8.79 4.84
N GLY A 201 10.52 -8.04 5.20
CA GLY A 201 10.58 -7.02 6.27
C GLY A 201 9.53 -5.94 6.03
N GLU A 202 9.21 -5.16 7.06
CA GLU A 202 8.24 -4.07 6.93
C GLU A 202 8.59 -3.09 5.81
N PRO A 203 9.86 -2.63 5.64
CA PRO A 203 10.24 -1.74 4.54
C PRO A 203 9.96 -2.32 3.16
N MET A 204 10.20 -3.62 2.98
CA MET A 204 9.95 -4.29 1.71
C MET A 204 8.44 -4.43 1.44
N GLN A 205 7.66 -4.79 2.47
CA GLN A 205 6.20 -4.92 2.35
C GLN A 205 5.53 -3.59 2.02
N LEU A 206 5.88 -2.51 2.73
CA LEU A 206 5.35 -1.18 2.47
C LEU A 206 5.74 -0.67 1.08
N GLY A 207 7.00 -0.88 0.67
CA GLY A 207 7.45 -0.52 -0.66
C GLY A 207 6.70 -1.27 -1.78
N TYR A 208 6.38 -2.56 -1.57
CA TYR A 208 5.51 -3.29 -2.50
C TYR A 208 4.12 -2.66 -2.58
N VAL A 209 3.48 -2.38 -1.45
CA VAL A 209 2.16 -1.75 -1.43
C VAL A 209 2.19 -0.41 -2.16
N ASP A 210 3.17 0.43 -1.90
CA ASP A 210 3.33 1.73 -2.57
C ASP A 210 3.58 1.59 -4.08
N SER A 211 4.27 0.54 -4.50
CA SER A 211 4.51 0.27 -5.93
C SER A 211 3.22 0.00 -6.73
N TYR A 212 2.14 -0.44 -6.06
CA TYR A 212 0.83 -0.66 -6.68
C TYR A 212 -0.01 0.60 -6.87
N VAL A 213 0.36 1.75 -6.33
CA VAL A 213 -0.38 3.01 -6.46
C VAL A 213 -0.64 3.35 -7.93
N TRP A 214 0.39 3.40 -8.77
CA TRP A 214 0.26 3.70 -10.19
C TRP A 214 -0.50 2.64 -10.99
N PRO A 215 -0.28 1.33 -10.83
CA PRO A 215 -1.14 0.29 -11.38
C PRO A 215 -2.62 0.46 -11.03
N VAL A 216 -2.95 0.77 -9.77
CA VAL A 216 -4.33 1.02 -9.32
C VAL A 216 -4.95 2.22 -10.06
N PHE A 217 -4.25 3.35 -10.12
CA PHE A 217 -4.72 4.52 -10.89
C PHE A 217 -4.97 4.19 -12.37
N ARG A 218 -4.08 3.44 -13.01
CA ARG A 218 -4.23 3.01 -14.39
C ARG A 218 -5.48 2.14 -14.59
N ILE A 219 -5.71 1.19 -13.69
CA ILE A 219 -6.90 0.33 -13.70
C ILE A 219 -8.17 1.17 -13.51
N MET A 220 -8.16 2.15 -12.60
CA MET A 220 -9.26 3.09 -12.41
C MET A 220 -9.60 3.85 -13.68
N ILE A 221 -8.60 4.42 -14.36
CA ILE A 221 -8.79 5.14 -15.62
C ILE A 221 -9.40 4.22 -16.69
N ILE A 222 -8.86 3.00 -16.86
CA ILE A 222 -9.38 2.01 -17.79
C ILE A 222 -10.84 1.68 -17.46
N SER A 223 -11.17 1.48 -16.18
CA SER A 223 -12.53 1.20 -15.72
C SER A 223 -13.49 2.35 -16.01
N PHE A 224 -13.06 3.60 -15.84
CA PHE A 224 -13.86 4.77 -16.22
C PHE A 224 -14.12 4.84 -17.76
N ILE A 225 -13.09 4.51 -18.55
CA ILE A 225 -13.24 4.46 -20.03
C ILE A 225 -14.24 3.38 -20.43
N ILE A 226 -14.11 2.17 -19.86
CA ILE A 226 -15.04 1.06 -20.12
C ILE A 226 -16.46 1.45 -19.71
N MET A 227 -16.64 2.05 -18.54
CA MET A 227 -17.93 2.52 -18.06
C MET A 227 -18.55 3.53 -19.00
N PHE A 228 -17.77 4.51 -19.50
CA PHE A 228 -18.24 5.48 -20.48
C PHE A 228 -18.68 4.83 -21.79
N LEU A 229 -17.87 3.89 -22.31
CA LEU A 229 -18.18 3.16 -23.54
C LEU A 229 -19.46 2.32 -23.39
N LEU A 230 -19.67 1.68 -22.24
CA LEU A 230 -20.90 0.93 -21.95
C LEU A 230 -22.12 1.85 -21.91
N PHE A 231 -22.03 3.02 -21.29
CA PHE A 231 -23.13 4.00 -21.30
C PHE A 231 -23.40 4.50 -22.72
N TYR A 232 -22.37 4.80 -23.49
CA TYR A 232 -22.53 5.21 -24.88
C TYR A 232 -23.19 4.12 -25.74
N TYR A 233 -22.74 2.87 -25.61
CA TYR A 233 -23.32 1.73 -26.30
C TYR A 233 -24.80 1.54 -25.95
N TRP A 234 -25.14 1.67 -24.67
CA TRP A 234 -26.52 1.45 -24.19
C TRP A 234 -27.46 2.58 -24.61
N TYR A 235 -27.07 3.82 -24.37
CA TYR A 235 -27.93 4.97 -24.65
C TYR A 235 -27.94 5.41 -26.10
N ARG A 236 -26.95 5.01 -26.90
CA ARG A 236 -26.77 5.45 -28.31
C ARG A 236 -26.81 6.98 -28.46
N SER A 237 -26.51 7.70 -27.41
CA SER A 237 -26.51 9.16 -27.32
C SER A 237 -25.37 9.64 -26.44
N LEU A 238 -24.49 10.46 -27.00
CA LEU A 238 -23.36 11.04 -26.27
C LEU A 238 -23.82 11.86 -25.06
N ARG A 239 -24.89 12.64 -25.23
CA ARG A 239 -25.43 13.47 -24.13
C ARG A 239 -25.92 12.63 -22.95
N ALA A 240 -26.62 11.55 -23.22
CA ALA A 240 -27.13 10.65 -22.20
C ALA A 240 -25.99 9.84 -21.51
N ALA A 241 -24.91 9.54 -22.21
CA ALA A 241 -23.75 8.87 -21.66
C ALA A 241 -22.87 9.78 -20.77
N VAL A 242 -22.71 11.05 -21.16
CA VAL A 242 -21.88 12.03 -20.44
C VAL A 242 -22.45 12.36 -19.05
N ILE A 243 -23.78 12.41 -18.89
CA ILE A 243 -24.40 12.81 -17.62
C ILE A 243 -24.03 11.86 -16.46
N PRO A 244 -24.23 10.52 -16.55
CA PRO A 244 -23.86 9.60 -15.48
C PRO A 244 -22.34 9.53 -15.29
N PHE A 245 -21.57 9.66 -16.37
CA PHE A 245 -20.12 9.71 -16.29
C PHE A 245 -19.63 10.94 -15.52
N PHE A 246 -20.17 12.12 -15.80
CA PHE A 246 -19.84 13.36 -15.11
C PHE A 246 -20.26 13.31 -13.64
N ALA A 247 -21.44 12.77 -13.33
CA ALA A 247 -21.90 12.59 -11.95
C ALA A 247 -20.97 11.65 -11.17
N ALA A 248 -20.54 10.54 -11.79
CA ALA A 248 -19.58 9.61 -11.22
C ALA A 248 -18.24 10.30 -10.93
N PHE A 249 -17.71 11.04 -11.90
CA PHE A 249 -16.45 11.76 -11.77
C PHE A 249 -16.47 12.79 -10.65
N VAL A 250 -17.52 13.62 -10.60
CA VAL A 250 -17.67 14.63 -9.53
C VAL A 250 -17.80 13.97 -8.17
N SER A 251 -18.57 12.88 -8.05
CA SER A 251 -18.73 12.18 -6.76
C SER A 251 -17.42 11.54 -6.29
N GLY A 252 -16.65 10.89 -7.19
CA GLY A 252 -15.34 10.37 -6.86
C GLY A 252 -14.34 11.45 -6.44
N LEU A 253 -14.37 12.60 -7.13
CA LEU A 253 -13.57 13.76 -6.79
C LEU A 253 -13.92 14.33 -5.40
N TRP A 254 -15.21 14.36 -5.05
CA TRP A 254 -15.63 14.79 -3.73
C TRP A 254 -15.16 13.83 -2.64
N GLY A 255 -15.21 12.51 -2.88
CA GLY A 255 -14.67 11.52 -1.97
C GLY A 255 -13.17 11.73 -1.72
N LEU A 256 -12.36 11.84 -2.81
CA LEU A 256 -10.93 12.12 -2.69
C LEU A 256 -10.64 13.45 -1.98
N GLY A 257 -11.31 14.51 -2.39
CA GLY A 257 -11.12 15.84 -1.80
C GLY A 257 -11.52 15.90 -0.33
N PHE A 258 -12.53 15.15 0.07
CA PHE A 258 -12.98 15.05 1.46
C PHE A 258 -11.94 14.33 2.34
N MET A 259 -11.33 13.24 1.84
CA MET A 259 -10.23 12.56 2.53
C MET A 259 -9.03 13.49 2.74
N CYS A 260 -8.62 14.19 1.69
CA CYS A 260 -7.53 15.18 1.79
C CYS A 260 -7.89 16.33 2.75
N PHE A 261 -9.16 16.78 2.77
CA PHE A 261 -9.63 17.80 3.71
C PHE A 261 -9.52 17.35 5.17
N LEU A 262 -9.77 16.06 5.45
CA LEU A 262 -9.62 15.47 6.78
C LEU A 262 -8.14 15.18 7.15
N GLY A 263 -7.20 15.37 6.23
CA GLY A 263 -5.77 15.13 6.46
C GLY A 263 -5.39 13.65 6.54
N TYR A 264 -6.18 12.78 5.91
CA TYR A 264 -5.85 11.36 5.83
C TYR A 264 -4.90 11.08 4.67
N ASN A 265 -3.87 10.25 4.91
CA ASN A 265 -3.06 9.67 3.85
C ASN A 265 -3.87 8.67 3.03
N LEU A 266 -3.60 8.62 1.74
CA LEU A 266 -4.17 7.61 0.85
C LEU A 266 -3.18 6.45 0.71
N ASP A 267 -3.64 5.27 1.03
CA ASP A 267 -2.97 4.02 0.64
C ASP A 267 -3.71 3.36 -0.55
N PRO A 268 -3.12 2.37 -1.22
CA PRO A 268 -3.74 1.71 -2.37
C PRO A 268 -5.10 1.10 -2.08
N LEU A 269 -5.37 0.69 -0.84
CA LEU A 269 -6.67 0.14 -0.44
C LEU A 269 -7.73 1.24 -0.37
N ILE A 270 -7.38 2.39 0.21
CA ILE A 270 -8.28 3.54 0.32
C ILE A 270 -8.57 4.14 -1.06
N LEU A 271 -7.62 4.13 -2.00
CA LEU A 271 -7.81 4.62 -3.36
C LEU A 271 -8.96 3.94 -4.13
N VAL A 272 -9.35 2.73 -3.74
CA VAL A 272 -10.48 2.02 -4.36
C VAL A 272 -11.82 2.68 -4.01
N PHE A 273 -11.95 3.34 -2.85
CA PHE A 273 -13.21 3.91 -2.36
C PHE A 273 -13.78 5.03 -3.21
N PRO A 274 -13.02 6.06 -3.63
CA PRO A 274 -13.53 7.09 -4.54
C PRO A 274 -14.08 6.50 -5.85
N PHE A 275 -13.50 5.38 -6.32
CA PHE A 275 -14.03 4.67 -7.48
C PHE A 275 -15.36 3.96 -7.17
N LEU A 276 -15.50 3.36 -5.98
CA LEU A 276 -16.77 2.76 -5.54
C LEU A 276 -17.88 3.82 -5.42
N ILE A 277 -17.58 4.98 -4.83
CA ILE A 277 -18.50 6.11 -4.73
C ILE A 277 -18.92 6.59 -6.14
N ALA A 278 -17.95 6.74 -7.05
CA ALA A 278 -18.19 7.13 -8.42
C ALA A 278 -19.12 6.13 -9.16
N SER A 279 -18.85 4.83 -9.03
CA SER A 279 -19.66 3.78 -9.65
C SER A 279 -21.10 3.79 -9.10
N ARG A 280 -21.28 4.02 -7.79
CA ARG A 280 -22.58 4.12 -7.14
C ARG A 280 -23.36 5.35 -7.63
N ALA A 281 -22.69 6.50 -7.73
CA ALA A 281 -23.28 7.72 -8.28
C ALA A 281 -23.72 7.53 -9.74
N ALA A 282 -22.94 6.82 -10.55
CA ALA A 282 -23.31 6.45 -11.91
C ALA A 282 -24.60 5.61 -11.93
N CYS A 283 -24.70 4.57 -11.10
CA CYS A 283 -25.87 3.72 -11.00
C CYS A 283 -27.14 4.51 -10.69
N HIS A 284 -27.10 5.41 -9.70
CA HIS A 284 -28.24 6.26 -9.35
C HIS A 284 -28.60 7.21 -10.50
N THR A 285 -27.59 7.80 -11.15
CA THR A 285 -27.82 8.72 -12.27
C THR A 285 -28.47 8.01 -13.45
N VAL A 286 -28.06 6.77 -13.75
CA VAL A 286 -28.68 5.93 -14.79
C VAL A 286 -30.15 5.70 -14.52
N GLN A 287 -30.53 5.40 -13.26
CA GLN A 287 -31.93 5.23 -12.85
C GLN A 287 -32.74 6.51 -13.06
N VAL A 288 -32.17 7.66 -12.68
CA VAL A 288 -32.81 8.98 -12.86
C VAL A 288 -33.00 9.29 -14.35
N ILE A 289 -32.00 9.02 -15.19
CA ILE A 289 -32.10 9.25 -16.66
C ILE A 289 -33.18 8.34 -17.27
N LYS A 290 -33.20 7.06 -16.89
CA LYS A 290 -34.24 6.14 -17.37
C LYS A 290 -35.62 6.64 -17.01
N ARG A 291 -35.83 7.02 -15.76
CA ARG A 291 -37.11 7.58 -15.30
C ARG A 291 -37.48 8.87 -16.03
N TYR A 292 -36.51 9.73 -16.29
CA TYR A 292 -36.71 10.95 -17.06
C TYR A 292 -37.18 10.64 -18.49
N THR A 293 -36.59 9.67 -19.14
CA THR A 293 -36.99 9.25 -20.49
C THR A 293 -38.43 8.75 -20.52
N GLU A 294 -38.83 7.94 -19.53
CA GLU A 294 -40.23 7.44 -19.37
C GLU A 294 -41.20 8.60 -19.18
N GLU A 295 -40.91 9.55 -18.30
CA GLU A 295 -41.79 10.70 -18.04
C GLU A 295 -41.89 11.64 -19.25
N CYS A 296 -40.81 11.82 -20.03
CA CYS A 296 -40.87 12.60 -21.26
C CYS A 296 -41.80 12.02 -22.32
N LEU A 297 -41.96 10.70 -22.38
CA LEU A 297 -42.91 10.06 -23.28
C LEU A 297 -44.38 10.37 -22.88
N VAL A 298 -44.64 10.60 -21.62
CA VAL A 298 -46.00 10.86 -21.08
C VAL A 298 -46.33 12.35 -21.10
N VAL A 299 -45.41 13.21 -20.62
CA VAL A 299 -45.73 14.63 -20.33
C VAL A 299 -45.39 15.55 -21.49
N LYS A 300 -44.52 15.14 -22.44
CA LYS A 300 -44.03 15.90 -23.60
C LYS A 300 -43.33 17.22 -23.29
N GLU A 301 -43.34 17.72 -22.06
CA GLU A 301 -42.66 18.93 -21.63
C GLU A 301 -41.50 18.55 -20.70
N SER A 302 -40.25 18.88 -21.09
CA SER A 302 -39.03 18.51 -20.36
C SER A 302 -39.02 19.04 -18.91
N LYS A 303 -39.50 20.25 -18.64
CA LYS A 303 -39.50 20.85 -17.33
C LYS A 303 -40.44 20.12 -16.36
N SER A 304 -41.63 19.80 -16.82
CA SER A 304 -42.61 19.04 -16.06
C SER A 304 -42.17 17.57 -15.86
N ALA A 305 -41.51 16.96 -16.84
CA ALA A 305 -40.94 15.64 -16.69
C ALA A 305 -39.82 15.63 -15.61
N CYS A 306 -38.87 16.58 -15.64
CA CYS A 306 -37.86 16.72 -14.58
C CYS A 306 -38.47 16.83 -13.17
N LYS A 307 -39.54 17.66 -13.03
CA LYS A 307 -40.21 17.83 -11.75
C LYS A 307 -40.77 16.50 -11.22
N LYS A 308 -41.48 15.75 -12.09
CA LYS A 308 -42.03 14.43 -11.73
C LYS A 308 -40.95 13.42 -11.37
N VAL A 309 -39.82 13.43 -12.06
CA VAL A 309 -38.69 12.57 -11.76
C VAL A 309 -38.14 12.87 -10.36
N ILE A 310 -37.88 14.15 -10.02
CA ILE A 310 -37.43 14.55 -8.68
C ILE A 310 -38.45 14.08 -7.63
N GLU A 311 -39.75 14.31 -7.85
CA GLU A 311 -40.80 13.91 -6.92
C GLU A 311 -40.86 12.40 -6.69
N SER A 312 -40.68 11.58 -7.74
CA SER A 312 -40.79 10.12 -7.66
C SER A 312 -39.52 9.41 -7.22
N MET A 313 -38.35 9.96 -7.57
CA MET A 313 -37.07 9.30 -7.32
C MET A 313 -36.36 9.79 -6.07
N PHE A 314 -36.80 10.89 -5.46
CA PHE A 314 -36.14 11.44 -4.27
C PHE A 314 -36.18 10.48 -3.08
N ILE A 315 -37.34 9.94 -2.73
CA ILE A 315 -37.43 9.03 -1.59
C ILE A 315 -36.68 7.73 -1.83
N PRO A 316 -36.86 6.99 -2.94
CA PRO A 316 -36.02 5.80 -3.23
C PRO A 316 -34.52 6.09 -3.24
N GLY A 317 -34.09 7.20 -3.85
CA GLY A 317 -32.70 7.59 -3.90
C GLY A 317 -32.14 7.93 -2.52
N PHE A 318 -32.87 8.71 -1.73
CA PHE A 318 -32.47 9.04 -0.37
C PHE A 318 -32.37 7.80 0.52
N THR A 319 -33.36 6.89 0.44
CA THR A 319 -33.33 5.62 1.18
C THR A 319 -32.14 4.77 0.82
N ALA A 320 -31.84 4.63 -0.48
CA ALA A 320 -30.67 3.88 -0.96
C ALA A 320 -29.35 4.45 -0.41
N ILE A 321 -29.15 5.78 -0.52
CA ILE A 321 -27.96 6.45 -0.01
C ILE A 321 -27.84 6.30 1.51
N THR A 322 -28.98 6.45 2.25
CA THR A 322 -28.98 6.28 3.70
C THR A 322 -28.62 4.86 4.11
N THR A 323 -29.14 3.85 3.39
CA THR A 323 -28.79 2.44 3.65
C THR A 323 -27.31 2.16 3.40
N ASP A 324 -26.76 2.68 2.29
CA ASP A 324 -25.33 2.58 1.98
C ASP A 324 -24.48 3.26 3.09
N ALA A 325 -24.86 4.47 3.49
CA ALA A 325 -24.19 5.20 4.57
C ALA A 325 -24.24 4.45 5.92
N MET A 326 -25.38 3.86 6.27
CA MET A 326 -25.49 3.06 7.49
C MET A 326 -24.59 1.82 7.44
N GLY A 327 -24.52 1.12 6.29
CA GLY A 327 -23.63 -0.01 6.08
C GLY A 327 -22.15 0.38 6.29
N ILE A 328 -21.75 1.52 5.75
CA ILE A 328 -20.39 2.07 5.90
C ILE A 328 -20.14 2.46 7.37
N ILE A 329 -21.06 3.16 8.04
CA ILE A 329 -20.93 3.55 9.45
C ILE A 329 -20.72 2.34 10.36
N LEU A 330 -21.37 1.20 10.07
CA LEU A 330 -21.15 -0.03 10.84
C LEU A 330 -19.70 -0.53 10.77
N ILE A 331 -19.02 -0.33 9.64
CA ILE A 331 -17.61 -0.66 9.50
C ILE A 331 -16.74 0.25 10.41
N ALA A 332 -17.15 1.51 10.63
CA ALA A 332 -16.45 2.45 11.53
C ALA A 332 -16.40 1.97 12.99
N LEU A 333 -17.31 1.10 13.40
CA LEU A 333 -17.29 0.52 14.74
C LEU A 333 -16.16 -0.48 14.95
N THR A 334 -15.51 -0.93 13.88
CA THR A 334 -14.35 -1.82 13.95
C THR A 334 -13.13 -1.01 14.42
N PRO A 335 -12.40 -1.45 15.48
CA PRO A 335 -11.27 -0.71 16.04
C PRO A 335 -9.99 -0.88 15.21
N ILE A 336 -10.09 -0.80 13.90
CA ILE A 336 -8.96 -0.88 12.95
C ILE A 336 -8.89 0.45 12.19
N PRO A 337 -7.80 1.24 12.34
CA PRO A 337 -7.73 2.59 11.78
C PRO A 337 -7.96 2.67 10.28
N ILE A 338 -7.42 1.74 9.49
CA ILE A 338 -7.64 1.73 8.04
C ILE A 338 -9.12 1.56 7.68
N LEU A 339 -9.88 0.72 8.40
CA LEU A 339 -11.31 0.56 8.18
C LEU A 339 -12.08 1.82 8.60
N GLN A 340 -11.65 2.50 9.65
CA GLN A 340 -12.24 3.77 10.07
C GLN A 340 -11.98 4.89 9.06
N LYS A 341 -10.78 4.96 8.47
CA LYS A 341 -10.47 5.88 7.36
C LYS A 341 -11.37 5.63 6.15
N ILE A 342 -11.57 4.36 5.81
CA ILE A 342 -12.45 3.93 4.73
C ILE A 342 -13.90 4.42 4.93
N THR A 343 -14.42 4.39 6.16
CA THR A 343 -15.79 4.81 6.45
C THR A 343 -16.00 6.31 6.37
N LEU A 344 -14.94 7.08 6.47
CA LEU A 344 -14.97 8.54 6.34
C LEU A 344 -14.72 9.04 4.90
N SER A 345 -14.28 8.14 4.00
CA SER A 345 -14.10 8.44 2.57
C SER A 345 -15.41 8.30 1.77
#